data_759fbcea996821bdcada18c923e6e1c7
#
_entry.id   759fbcea996821bdcada18c923e6e1c7
#
_cell.length_a   1.000
_cell.length_b   1.000
_cell.length_c   1.000
_cell.angle_alpha   90.00
_cell.angle_beta   90.00
_cell.angle_gamma   90.00
#
_symmetry.space_group_name_H-M   'P 1'
#
loop_
_entity.id
_entity.type
_entity.pdbx_description
1 polymer ?
#
loop_
_entity_poly.entity_id
_entity_poly.type
_entity_poly.pdbx_seq_one_letter_code
_entity_poly.pdbx_strand_id
1 'polypeptide(L)'
;MEQKLNKLFTECIIELNKIGIDILDKNQYGEISIFISKRNNKRYGCCKQKEPDDNYKVVTRIGRRKLIRYEKFNKHHIEISKWVLELDDDIIKNTIMHELIHCMPYCNNHGTEFKKNANLINSKYGYDVSRVGNKKRDFDKSNI
;
A
#
# COMPACT_ATOMS: atom_id res chain seq x y z
N MET A 1 -12.84 -5.42 -14.94
CA MET A 1 -11.98 -4.62 -14.03
C MET A 1 -11.65 -5.33 -12.74
N GLU A 2 -12.62 -5.91 -12.06
CA GLU A 2 -12.36 -6.65 -10.82
C GLU A 2 -11.43 -7.84 -11.01
N GLN A 3 -11.58 -8.58 -12.09
CA GLN A 3 -10.70 -9.71 -12.41
C GLN A 3 -9.25 -9.25 -12.60
N LYS A 4 -9.05 -8.13 -13.30
CA LYS A 4 -7.73 -7.54 -13.52
C LYS A 4 -7.11 -7.10 -12.19
N LEU A 5 -7.88 -6.43 -11.33
CA LEU A 5 -7.42 -5.98 -10.02
C LEU A 5 -7.01 -7.18 -9.16
N ASN A 6 -7.83 -8.23 -9.10
CA ASN A 6 -7.56 -9.42 -8.31
C ASN A 6 -6.33 -10.17 -8.82
N LYS A 7 -6.15 -10.25 -10.13
CA LYS A 7 -4.97 -10.86 -10.75
C LYS A 7 -3.70 -10.14 -10.35
N LEU A 8 -3.68 -8.82 -10.49
CA LEU A 8 -2.50 -8.00 -10.19
C LEU A 8 -2.22 -7.95 -8.69
N PHE A 9 -3.26 -7.92 -7.87
CA PHE A 9 -3.14 -8.03 -6.42
C PHE A 9 -2.48 -9.36 -6.03
N THR A 10 -2.92 -10.47 -6.60
CA THR A 10 -2.34 -11.80 -6.36
C THR A 10 -0.86 -11.83 -6.76
N GLU A 11 -0.50 -11.24 -7.89
CA GLU A 11 0.90 -11.15 -8.32
C GLU A 11 1.75 -10.39 -7.31
N CYS A 12 1.25 -9.27 -6.77
CA CYS A 12 1.95 -8.51 -5.74
C CYS A 12 2.12 -9.32 -4.45
N ILE A 13 1.10 -10.08 -4.03
CA ILE A 13 1.16 -10.95 -2.86
C ILE A 13 2.25 -12.01 -3.04
N ILE A 14 2.32 -12.63 -4.21
CA ILE A 14 3.33 -13.65 -4.52
C ILE A 14 4.73 -13.05 -4.47
N GLU A 15 4.92 -11.87 -5.02
CA GLU A 15 6.21 -11.18 -5.00
C GLU A 15 6.66 -10.87 -3.57
N LEU A 16 5.76 -10.38 -2.73
CA LEU A 16 6.07 -10.12 -1.32
C LEU A 16 6.43 -11.42 -0.58
N ASN A 17 5.69 -12.50 -0.85
CA ASN A 17 5.96 -13.78 -0.22
C ASN A 17 7.36 -14.30 -0.56
N LYS A 18 7.81 -14.10 -1.79
CA LYS A 18 9.16 -14.51 -2.23
C LYS A 18 10.30 -13.81 -1.48
N ILE A 19 10.06 -12.63 -0.94
CA ILE A 19 11.06 -11.90 -0.15
C ILE A 19 10.79 -12.01 1.37
N GLY A 20 9.99 -12.99 1.77
CA GLY A 20 9.75 -13.31 3.18
C GLY A 20 8.63 -12.52 3.84
N ILE A 21 7.82 -11.79 3.07
CA ILE A 21 6.68 -11.03 3.59
C ILE A 21 5.39 -11.75 3.21
N ASP A 22 4.85 -12.54 4.15
CA ASP A 22 3.54 -13.19 3.99
C ASP A 22 2.44 -12.20 4.42
N ILE A 23 2.15 -11.25 3.54
CA ILE A 23 1.26 -10.12 3.84
C ILE A 23 -0.18 -10.56 4.16
N LEU A 24 -0.59 -11.76 3.72
CA LEU A 24 -1.92 -12.30 4.01
C LEU A 24 -1.99 -13.02 5.37
N ASP A 25 -0.88 -13.12 6.10
CA ASP A 25 -0.91 -13.66 7.47
C ASP A 25 -1.63 -12.67 8.39
N LYS A 26 -2.87 -13.00 8.73
CA LYS A 26 -3.74 -12.15 9.55
C LYS A 26 -3.18 -11.90 10.95
N ASN A 27 -2.40 -12.83 11.47
CA ASN A 27 -1.79 -12.69 12.80
C ASN A 27 -0.66 -11.67 12.80
N GLN A 28 0.06 -11.53 11.68
CA GLN A 28 1.15 -10.56 11.54
C GLN A 28 0.68 -9.19 11.08
N TYR A 29 -0.21 -9.14 10.08
CA TYR A 29 -0.52 -7.90 9.35
C TYR A 29 -1.98 -7.46 9.46
N GLY A 30 -2.85 -8.29 10.04
CA GLY A 30 -4.29 -8.05 10.04
C GLY A 30 -4.96 -8.51 8.76
N GLU A 31 -6.27 -8.31 8.68
CA GLU A 31 -7.07 -8.70 7.53
C GLU A 31 -6.99 -7.63 6.44
N ILE A 32 -6.72 -8.04 5.19
CA ILE A 32 -6.58 -7.14 4.05
C ILE A 32 -7.69 -7.41 3.04
N SER A 33 -8.38 -6.36 2.61
CA SER A 33 -9.38 -6.39 1.55
C SER A 33 -9.05 -5.34 0.52
N ILE A 34 -9.28 -5.63 -0.78
CA ILE A 34 -9.01 -4.71 -1.86
C ILE A 34 -10.25 -4.54 -2.75
N PHE A 35 -10.55 -3.29 -3.10
CA PHE A 35 -11.73 -2.92 -3.87
C PHE A 35 -11.41 -1.85 -4.90
N ILE A 36 -12.28 -1.73 -5.90
CA ILE A 36 -12.25 -0.60 -6.83
C ILE A 36 -13.01 0.56 -6.19
N SER A 37 -12.39 1.73 -6.14
CA SER A 37 -13.06 2.93 -5.64
C SER A 37 -14.15 3.38 -6.64
N LYS A 38 -15.37 3.53 -6.14
CA LYS A 38 -16.51 4.01 -6.91
C LYS A 38 -16.54 5.54 -7.04
N ARG A 39 -15.71 6.23 -6.26
CA ARG A 39 -15.64 7.69 -6.27
C ARG A 39 -14.66 8.16 -7.33
N ASN A 40 -14.96 9.31 -7.93
CA ASN A 40 -14.02 9.97 -8.83
C ASN A 40 -12.95 10.67 -7.98
N ASN A 41 -11.89 9.95 -7.68
CA ASN A 41 -10.80 10.41 -6.81
C ASN A 41 -9.60 10.89 -7.61
N LYS A 42 -8.97 11.96 -7.12
CA LYS A 42 -7.67 12.40 -7.62
C LYS A 42 -6.53 11.48 -7.17
N ARG A 43 -6.76 10.67 -6.15
CA ARG A 43 -5.77 9.73 -5.61
C ARG A 43 -5.67 8.49 -6.50
N TYR A 44 -4.48 7.89 -6.55
CA TYR A 44 -4.28 6.59 -7.18
C TYR A 44 -5.01 5.48 -6.41
N GLY A 45 -4.95 5.54 -5.08
CA GLY A 45 -5.60 4.61 -4.19
C GLY A 45 -5.53 5.11 -2.76
N CYS A 46 -6.08 4.34 -1.84
CA CYS A 46 -5.98 4.60 -0.41
C CYS A 46 -6.03 3.32 0.39
N CYS A 47 -5.52 3.39 1.61
CA CYS A 47 -5.59 2.32 2.59
C CYS A 47 -6.22 2.88 3.86
N LYS A 48 -7.43 2.42 4.16
CA LYS A 48 -8.14 2.78 5.39
C LYS A 48 -7.93 1.66 6.41
N GLN A 49 -7.68 2.03 7.65
CA GLN A 49 -7.30 1.09 8.67
C GLN A 49 -8.21 1.21 9.88
N LYS A 50 -8.58 0.06 10.46
CA LYS A 50 -9.24 0.03 11.75
C LYS A 50 -8.15 0.07 12.82
N GLU A 51 -8.28 0.98 13.80
CA GLU A 51 -7.34 1.09 14.90
C GLU A 51 -7.15 -0.26 15.61
N PRO A 52 -5.91 -0.60 15.98
CA PRO A 52 -5.60 -1.82 16.69
C PRO A 52 -5.98 -1.72 18.16
N ASP A 53 -5.92 -2.84 18.85
CA ASP A 53 -5.93 -2.85 20.30
C ASP A 53 -4.73 -2.04 20.85
N ASP A 54 -4.83 -1.54 22.08
CA ASP A 54 -3.82 -0.66 22.68
C ASP A 54 -2.41 -1.26 22.68
N ASN A 55 -2.31 -2.59 22.68
CA ASN A 55 -1.02 -3.31 22.69
C ASN A 55 -0.17 -3.08 21.46
N TYR A 56 -0.76 -2.65 20.34
CA TYR A 56 -0.06 -2.42 19.08
C TYR A 56 0.16 -0.94 18.78
N LYS A 57 -0.23 -0.10 19.71
CA LYS A 57 -0.12 1.35 19.58
C LYS A 57 1.05 1.84 20.43
N VAL A 58 1.99 2.52 19.79
CA VAL A 58 3.15 3.13 20.45
C VAL A 58 2.96 4.64 20.44
N VAL A 59 2.92 5.22 21.63
CA VAL A 59 2.78 6.67 21.80
C VAL A 59 4.10 7.21 22.33
N THR A 60 4.70 8.13 21.58
CA THR A 60 5.92 8.83 21.99
C THR A 60 5.61 10.31 22.12
N ARG A 61 6.03 10.91 23.25
CA ARG A 61 5.90 12.35 23.47
C ARG A 61 7.25 13.01 23.32
N ILE A 62 7.28 14.05 22.47
CA ILE A 62 8.47 14.88 22.26
C ILE A 62 8.03 16.32 22.54
N GLY A 63 8.30 16.82 23.76
CA GLY A 63 7.82 18.10 24.20
C GLY A 63 6.29 18.12 24.28
N ARG A 64 5.64 19.04 23.57
CA ARG A 64 4.17 19.12 23.48
C ARG A 64 3.57 18.27 22.37
N ARG A 65 4.43 17.64 21.54
CA ARG A 65 3.99 16.81 20.43
C ARG A 65 3.77 15.36 20.86
N LYS A 66 2.75 14.74 20.29
CA LYS A 66 2.43 13.35 20.49
C LYS A 66 2.59 12.63 19.15
N LEU A 67 3.51 11.66 19.09
CA LEU A 67 3.70 10.81 17.93
C LEU A 67 3.04 9.45 18.20
N ILE A 68 2.09 9.07 17.37
CA ILE A 68 1.42 7.77 17.46
C ILE A 68 1.90 6.90 16.32
N ARG A 69 2.41 5.70 16.65
CA ARG A 69 2.85 4.71 15.69
C ARG A 69 2.11 3.41 15.94
N TYR A 70 1.85 2.67 14.87
CA TYR A 70 1.13 1.41 14.95
C TYR A 70 1.98 0.28 14.40
N GLU A 71 2.27 -0.71 15.23
CA GLU A 71 2.93 -1.94 14.81
C GLU A 71 2.00 -2.75 13.90
N LYS A 72 0.71 -2.79 14.25
CA LYS A 72 -0.26 -3.63 13.55
C LYS A 72 -1.65 -3.01 13.64
N PHE A 73 -2.44 -3.16 12.58
CA PHE A 73 -3.87 -2.88 12.57
C PHE A 73 -4.66 -4.19 12.45
N ASN A 74 -5.94 -4.17 12.86
CA ASN A 74 -6.80 -5.34 12.76
C ASN A 74 -7.30 -5.56 11.34
N LYS A 75 -7.62 -4.49 10.64
CA LYS A 75 -8.16 -4.53 9.28
C LYS A 75 -7.57 -3.41 8.44
N HIS A 76 -7.32 -3.75 7.17
CA HIS A 76 -6.91 -2.80 6.13
C HIS A 76 -7.91 -2.89 4.97
N HIS A 77 -8.48 -1.76 4.59
CA HIS A 77 -9.38 -1.65 3.46
C HIS A 77 -8.67 -0.83 2.37
N ILE A 78 -8.24 -1.52 1.33
CA ILE A 78 -7.54 -0.89 0.20
C ILE A 78 -8.53 -0.60 -0.91
N GLU A 79 -8.50 0.61 -1.44
CA GLU A 79 -9.25 1.00 -2.62
C GLU A 79 -8.29 1.49 -3.69
N ILE A 80 -8.47 1.01 -4.91
CA ILE A 80 -7.72 1.47 -6.09
C ILE A 80 -8.69 2.26 -6.96
N SER A 81 -8.28 3.46 -7.36
CA SER A 81 -9.14 4.32 -8.18
C SER A 81 -9.40 3.70 -9.55
N LYS A 82 -10.64 3.81 -10.01
CA LYS A 82 -11.06 3.20 -11.28
C LYS A 82 -10.19 3.66 -12.45
N TRP A 83 -9.82 4.93 -12.50
CA TRP A 83 -9.00 5.47 -13.59
C TRP A 83 -7.59 4.85 -13.62
N VAL A 84 -7.04 4.43 -12.47
CA VAL A 84 -5.74 3.74 -12.41
C VAL A 84 -5.81 2.40 -13.13
N LEU A 85 -6.93 1.70 -13.04
CA LEU A 85 -7.11 0.39 -13.67
C LEU A 85 -7.16 0.47 -15.20
N GLU A 86 -7.27 1.66 -15.76
CA GLU A 86 -7.20 1.92 -17.20
C GLU A 86 -5.76 2.18 -17.69
N LEU A 87 -4.81 2.27 -16.77
CA LEU A 87 -3.39 2.48 -17.07
C LEU A 87 -2.65 1.15 -17.26
N ASP A 88 -1.35 1.21 -17.50
CA ASP A 88 -0.51 0.02 -17.64
C ASP A 88 -0.49 -0.83 -16.36
N ASP A 89 -0.33 -2.13 -16.52
CA ASP A 89 -0.27 -3.07 -15.41
C ASP A 89 0.84 -2.72 -14.41
N ASP A 90 1.99 -2.24 -14.90
CA ASP A 90 3.09 -1.81 -14.03
C ASP A 90 2.68 -0.67 -13.10
N ILE A 91 1.89 0.27 -13.58
CA ILE A 91 1.39 1.40 -12.78
C ILE A 91 0.37 0.91 -11.76
N ILE A 92 -0.51 0.01 -12.17
CA ILE A 92 -1.50 -0.60 -11.27
C ILE A 92 -0.81 -1.37 -10.16
N LYS A 93 0.15 -2.21 -10.50
CA LYS A 93 0.92 -2.99 -9.52
C LYS A 93 1.71 -2.08 -8.57
N ASN A 94 2.28 -1.02 -9.10
CA ASN A 94 3.00 -0.04 -8.28
C ASN A 94 2.06 0.61 -7.24
N THR A 95 0.84 0.94 -7.66
CA THR A 95 -0.19 1.49 -6.76
C THR A 95 -0.63 0.47 -5.71
N ILE A 96 -0.89 -0.76 -6.12
CA ILE A 96 -1.25 -1.85 -5.19
C ILE A 96 -0.13 -2.06 -4.18
N MET A 97 1.12 -2.09 -4.63
CA MET A 97 2.27 -2.29 -3.75
C MET A 97 2.43 -1.14 -2.75
N HIS A 98 2.19 0.10 -3.18
CA HIS A 98 2.18 1.26 -2.30
C HIS A 98 1.18 1.07 -1.15
N GLU A 99 -0.03 0.65 -1.46
CA GLU A 99 -1.07 0.42 -0.45
C GLU A 99 -0.77 -0.79 0.43
N LEU A 100 -0.16 -1.84 -0.11
CA LEU A 100 0.25 -3.00 0.69
C LEU A 100 1.36 -2.65 1.70
N ILE A 101 2.26 -1.74 1.35
CA ILE A 101 3.29 -1.27 2.29
C ILE A 101 2.64 -0.60 3.49
N HIS A 102 1.54 0.13 3.31
CA HIS A 102 0.80 0.71 4.42
C HIS A 102 0.27 -0.33 5.42
N CYS A 103 0.16 -1.58 5.01
CA CYS A 103 -0.26 -2.68 5.88
C CYS A 103 0.89 -3.25 6.73
N MET A 104 2.12 -2.84 6.47
CA MET A 104 3.30 -3.32 7.19
C MET A 104 3.52 -2.56 8.51
N PRO A 105 4.28 -3.14 9.47
CA PRO A 105 4.52 -2.49 10.76
C PRO A 105 5.08 -1.08 10.62
N TYR A 106 4.51 -0.13 11.35
CA TYR A 106 4.91 1.28 11.41
C TYR A 106 4.86 2.02 10.08
N CYS A 107 4.09 1.51 9.12
CA CYS A 107 3.98 2.06 7.76
C CYS A 107 2.63 2.76 7.49
N ASN A 108 1.90 3.16 8.52
CA ASN A 108 0.63 3.88 8.35
C ASN A 108 0.81 5.29 7.77
N ASN A 109 2.03 5.81 7.76
CA ASN A 109 2.40 7.07 7.11
C ASN A 109 3.52 6.82 6.09
N HIS A 110 3.99 7.86 5.41
CA HIS A 110 5.09 7.79 4.44
C HIS A 110 6.44 8.11 5.09
N GLY A 111 6.63 7.65 6.33
CA GLY A 111 7.85 7.88 7.11
C GLY A 111 9.00 6.93 6.76
N THR A 112 9.95 6.80 7.69
CA THR A 112 11.19 6.03 7.50
C THR A 112 10.93 4.56 7.17
N GLU A 113 10.02 3.91 7.88
CA GLU A 113 9.73 2.48 7.65
C GLU A 113 9.05 2.26 6.31
N PHE A 114 8.16 3.16 5.88
CA PHE A 114 7.55 3.10 4.56
C PHE A 114 8.62 3.20 3.47
N LYS A 115 9.51 4.19 3.57
CA LYS A 115 10.59 4.40 2.60
C LYS A 115 11.53 3.21 2.53
N LYS A 116 11.86 2.61 3.67
CA LYS A 116 12.72 1.43 3.75
C LYS A 116 12.11 0.25 3.01
N ASN A 117 10.84 -0.03 3.24
CA ASN A 117 10.13 -1.12 2.57
C ASN A 117 9.94 -0.83 1.08
N ALA A 118 9.62 0.41 0.70
CA ALA A 118 9.52 0.82 -0.69
C ALA A 118 10.84 0.64 -1.43
N ASN A 119 11.96 1.05 -0.84
CA ASN A 119 13.29 0.90 -1.43
C ASN A 119 13.65 -0.58 -1.62
N LEU A 120 13.32 -1.44 -0.66
CA LEU A 120 13.55 -2.87 -0.76
C LEU A 120 12.79 -3.47 -1.96
N ILE A 121 11.51 -3.16 -2.08
CA ILE A 121 10.64 -3.67 -3.14
C ILE A 121 11.06 -3.11 -4.50
N ASN A 122 11.38 -1.83 -4.58
CA ASN A 122 11.87 -1.20 -5.81
C ASN A 122 13.17 -1.86 -6.29
N SER A 123 14.08 -2.13 -5.37
CA SER A 123 15.36 -2.78 -5.66
C SER A 123 15.19 -4.21 -6.15
N LYS A 124 14.27 -4.98 -5.57
CA LYS A 124 14.07 -6.40 -5.92
C LYS A 124 13.30 -6.61 -7.21
N TYR A 125 12.31 -5.77 -7.50
CA TYR A 125 11.37 -6.00 -8.60
C TYR A 125 11.28 -4.88 -9.62
N GLY A 126 12.05 -3.81 -9.44
CA GLY A 126 12.02 -2.69 -10.37
C GLY A 126 10.78 -1.82 -10.29
N TYR A 127 10.07 -1.84 -9.17
CA TYR A 127 8.97 -0.91 -8.90
C TYR A 127 9.49 0.51 -8.69
N ASP A 128 8.59 1.47 -8.76
CA ASP A 128 8.86 2.88 -8.52
C ASP A 128 7.92 3.40 -7.43
N VAL A 129 7.83 2.67 -6.31
CA VAL A 129 6.98 3.03 -5.19
C VAL A 129 7.58 4.23 -4.46
N SER A 130 6.78 5.27 -4.28
CA SER A 130 7.17 6.49 -3.58
C SER A 130 5.95 7.06 -2.83
N ARG A 131 6.16 8.16 -2.12
CA ARG A 131 5.09 8.84 -1.37
C ARG A 131 3.90 9.23 -2.26
N VAL A 132 4.19 9.72 -3.47
CA VAL A 132 3.17 10.16 -4.43
C VAL A 132 3.49 9.65 -5.83
N GLY A 133 2.45 9.34 -6.60
CA GLY A 133 2.61 8.98 -8.01
C GLY A 133 2.92 10.20 -8.88
N ASN A 134 3.41 9.94 -10.09
CA ASN A 134 3.64 10.96 -11.09
C ASN A 134 2.60 10.79 -12.21
N LYS A 135 1.50 11.53 -12.11
CA LYS A 135 0.36 11.41 -13.04
C LYS A 135 0.75 11.69 -14.47
N LYS A 136 1.55 12.72 -14.73
CA LYS A 136 1.97 13.08 -16.08
C LYS A 136 2.76 11.94 -16.71
N ARG A 137 3.78 11.44 -16.02
CA ARG A 137 4.60 10.33 -16.47
C ARG A 137 3.76 9.08 -16.71
N ASP A 138 2.87 8.76 -15.78
CA ASP A 138 2.07 7.54 -15.83
C ASP A 138 1.07 7.56 -16.98
N PHE A 139 0.42 8.70 -17.23
CA PHE A 139 -0.46 8.88 -18.39
C PHE A 139 0.31 8.82 -19.71
N ASP A 140 1.45 9.47 -19.80
CA ASP A 140 2.30 9.46 -20.99
C ASP A 140 2.78 8.05 -21.32
N LYS A 141 3.19 7.28 -20.30
CA LYS A 141 3.61 5.88 -20.44
C LYS A 141 2.49 4.98 -20.93
N SER A 142 1.27 5.19 -20.45
CA SER A 142 0.10 4.36 -20.81
C SER A 142 -0.47 4.68 -22.19
N ASN A 143 -0.19 5.86 -22.73
CA ASN A 143 -0.69 6.33 -24.01
C ASN A 143 0.28 6.05 -25.18
N ILE A 144 1.38 5.37 -24.94
CA ILE A 144 2.37 5.02 -25.99
C ILE A 144 1.89 3.87 -26.85
#